data_dc52ee635674cae42a3ad90f12dd86db
#
_entry.id   dc52ee635674cae42a3ad90f12dd86db
#
_cell.length_a   1.000
_cell.length_b   1.000
_cell.length_c   1.000
_cell.angle_alpha   90.00
_cell.angle_beta   90.00
_cell.angle_gamma   90.00
#
_symmetry.space_group_name_H-M   'P 1'
#
loop_
_entity.id
_entity.type
_entity.pdbx_description
1 polymer ?
#
loop_
_entity_poly.entity_id
_entity_poly.type
_entity_poly.pdbx_seq_one_letter_code
_entity_poly.pdbx_strand_id
1 'polypeptide(L)'
;MRQPIRLLVVSVRFLLVAASGILASLPAFSESLEHCFVGNYHLEDRSDVDISPSVDGTLRWRKFDGTTGALHPQANGTWTSTRGWTKAADGMVVSFAGCDGNAIRFGGIAGTRTDFDVHEITFESHGTRLVGRLVLPRGEAKVPIVVLVHGSEHDSALTSYSLQRMLPAQGIGAFVYDKRGTGKSGGTYTQDYSLLAYDAVAAATTTRSFAGARLGSIGFQGGSQAGWVVPLAASRTAVDFAIVGFGLAVNAIDEDQQSVELQLSEKGYSRGEIRDALKVARAAEKVIASGFSNGFAELDRLRSRYSGARWYKDLRGDYTYLILPRSEAELRIMAPEFDWHTPWNYDPMPVLRSSRTPQLWILGGEDYDAPSRETRKRLQSLIAEGRDYTVAYYKNAEHGITLFEVDATGERISTRYAPGYFQLIRDFALHGTVSGQYGDAELTRPLRHD
;
A
#
# COMPACT_ATOMS: atom_id res chain seq x y z
N MET A 1 -9.04 29.91 -11.79
CA MET A 1 -8.02 29.12 -12.52
C MET A 1 -7.98 27.76 -11.84
N ARG A 2 -8.44 26.72 -12.52
CA ARG A 2 -8.57 25.38 -11.95
C ARG A 2 -7.34 24.58 -12.36
N GLN A 3 -6.48 24.22 -11.41
CA GLN A 3 -5.51 23.13 -11.60
C GLN A 3 -6.11 21.84 -11.06
N PRO A 4 -6.03 20.72 -11.80
CA PRO A 4 -6.57 19.46 -11.34
C PRO A 4 -5.60 18.78 -10.37
N ILE A 5 -6.18 18.24 -9.31
CA ILE A 5 -5.55 17.30 -8.38
C ILE A 5 -4.98 16.13 -9.20
N ARG A 6 -3.68 15.91 -9.12
CA ARG A 6 -3.01 14.79 -9.79
C ARG A 6 -3.22 13.51 -8.96
N LEU A 7 -4.30 12.80 -9.25
CA LEU A 7 -4.28 11.35 -9.11
C LEU A 7 -3.27 10.82 -10.13
N LEU A 8 -2.41 9.90 -9.74
CA LEU A 8 -1.58 9.11 -10.65
C LEU A 8 -2.48 8.15 -11.44
N VAL A 9 -3.29 8.70 -12.34
CA VAL A 9 -3.92 7.93 -13.40
C VAL A 9 -3.00 8.06 -14.59
N VAL A 10 -2.30 6.99 -14.93
CA VAL A 10 -1.53 6.86 -16.16
C VAL A 10 -2.48 7.06 -17.32
N SER A 11 -2.44 8.23 -17.94
CA SER A 11 -3.21 8.52 -19.16
C SER A 11 -2.60 7.78 -20.33
N VAL A 12 -3.25 6.69 -20.76
CA VAL A 12 -2.98 6.08 -22.07
C VAL A 12 -3.59 7.01 -23.13
N ARG A 13 -2.76 7.81 -23.78
CA ARG A 13 -3.13 8.52 -24.99
C ARG A 13 -2.99 7.60 -26.19
N PHE A 14 -4.11 7.15 -26.72
CA PHE A 14 -4.15 6.60 -28.09
C PHE A 14 -4.09 7.76 -29.09
N LEU A 15 -2.95 7.90 -29.78
CA LEU A 15 -2.83 8.63 -31.02
C LEU A 15 -2.81 7.61 -32.16
N LEU A 16 -3.90 7.57 -32.91
CA LEU A 16 -3.93 6.92 -34.24
C LEU A 16 -3.13 7.78 -35.20
N VAL A 17 -1.96 7.31 -35.64
CA VAL A 17 -1.26 7.81 -36.83
C VAL A 17 -1.03 6.64 -37.77
N ALA A 18 -1.58 6.79 -38.97
CA ALA A 18 -1.49 5.83 -40.05
C ALA A 18 -0.05 5.69 -40.60
N ALA A 19 0.21 4.49 -41.06
CA ALA A 19 1.42 3.91 -41.58
C ALA A 19 2.26 4.75 -42.54
N SER A 20 3.59 4.69 -42.36
CA SER A 20 4.56 4.50 -43.45
C SER A 20 5.84 3.91 -42.85
N GLY A 21 6.23 2.75 -43.36
CA GLY A 21 7.30 1.94 -42.80
C GLY A 21 8.71 2.55 -42.93
N ILE A 22 9.40 2.56 -41.82
CA ILE A 22 10.85 2.43 -41.74
C ILE A 22 11.09 1.52 -40.52
N LEU A 23 11.61 0.33 -40.78
CA LEU A 23 12.17 -0.54 -39.76
C LEU A 23 13.44 0.13 -39.21
N ALA A 24 13.28 1.01 -38.24
CA ALA A 24 14.36 1.41 -37.38
C ALA A 24 14.38 0.41 -36.20
N SER A 25 15.45 -0.34 -36.07
CA SER A 25 15.77 -1.14 -34.90
C SER A 25 15.62 -0.25 -33.67
N LEU A 26 14.56 -0.51 -32.86
CA LEU A 26 14.44 0.10 -31.54
C LEU A 26 15.71 -0.27 -30.76
N PRO A 27 16.40 0.70 -30.12
CA PRO A 27 17.47 0.37 -29.21
C PRO A 27 16.89 -0.52 -28.11
N ALA A 28 17.60 -1.62 -27.81
CA ALA A 28 17.34 -2.39 -26.60
C ALA A 28 17.18 -1.42 -25.45
N PHE A 29 16.11 -1.56 -24.68
CA PHE A 29 15.92 -0.80 -23.44
C PHE A 29 17.20 -0.98 -22.62
N SER A 30 18.05 0.04 -22.59
CA SER A 30 19.07 0.20 -21.58
C SER A 30 18.29 0.20 -20.25
N GLU A 31 18.50 -0.78 -19.37
CA GLU A 31 18.10 -0.66 -17.97
C GLU A 31 18.55 0.73 -17.53
N SER A 32 17.62 1.57 -17.11
CA SER A 32 17.98 2.95 -16.78
C SER A 32 19.02 2.93 -15.67
N LEU A 33 20.02 3.77 -15.74
CA LEU A 33 21.15 3.84 -14.76
C LEU A 33 20.65 3.88 -13.31
N GLU A 34 19.44 4.40 -13.08
CA GLU A 34 18.81 4.48 -11.75
C GLU A 34 18.57 3.11 -11.13
N HIS A 35 18.30 2.07 -11.92
CA HIS A 35 18.01 0.73 -11.39
C HIS A 35 19.24 0.06 -10.78
N CYS A 36 20.44 0.40 -11.22
CA CYS A 36 21.67 -0.20 -10.69
C CYS A 36 22.01 0.27 -9.26
N PHE A 37 21.43 1.38 -8.80
CA PHE A 37 21.59 1.89 -7.44
C PHE A 37 20.57 1.34 -6.44
N VAL A 38 19.55 0.64 -6.92
CA VAL A 38 18.52 0.04 -6.07
C VAL A 38 19.12 -1.04 -5.18
N GLY A 39 18.89 -0.93 -3.87
CA GLY A 39 19.43 -1.87 -2.89
C GLY A 39 19.26 -1.36 -1.47
N ASN A 40 19.54 -2.23 -0.51
CA ASN A 40 19.75 -1.81 0.86
C ASN A 40 21.25 -1.60 1.09
N TYR A 41 21.61 -0.56 1.84
CA TYR A 41 22.99 -0.20 2.14
C TYR A 41 23.19 -0.10 3.65
N HIS A 42 24.17 -0.81 4.17
CA HIS A 42 24.61 -0.71 5.56
C HIS A 42 25.65 0.41 5.70
N LEU A 43 25.38 1.40 6.54
CA LEU A 43 26.21 2.58 6.74
C LEU A 43 27.19 2.38 7.90
N GLU A 44 28.31 3.12 7.90
CA GLU A 44 29.32 3.06 8.97
C GLU A 44 28.78 3.45 10.35
N ASP A 45 27.69 4.23 10.42
CA ASP A 45 26.98 4.55 11.67
C ASP A 45 26.07 3.41 12.16
N ARG A 46 26.11 2.24 11.51
CA ARG A 46 25.30 1.03 11.75
C ARG A 46 23.81 1.18 11.40
N SER A 47 23.43 2.24 10.72
CA SER A 47 22.06 2.35 10.17
C SER A 47 21.99 1.74 8.79
N ASP A 48 20.78 1.35 8.37
CA ASP A 48 20.50 0.86 7.03
C ASP A 48 19.67 1.89 6.26
N VAL A 49 19.94 2.02 4.96
CA VAL A 49 19.12 2.82 4.05
C VAL A 49 18.74 1.99 2.83
N ASP A 50 17.44 1.92 2.55
CA ASP A 50 16.91 1.33 1.30
C ASP A 50 16.84 2.40 0.22
N ILE A 51 17.34 2.08 -0.96
CA ILE A 51 17.21 2.88 -2.19
C ILE A 51 16.28 2.13 -3.12
N SER A 52 15.19 2.76 -3.52
CA SER A 52 14.14 2.21 -4.39
C SER A 52 13.96 3.07 -5.63
N PRO A 53 13.47 2.51 -6.75
CA PRO A 53 13.00 3.32 -7.87
C PRO A 53 11.87 4.26 -7.45
N SER A 54 11.76 5.39 -8.12
CA SER A 54 10.66 6.34 -7.96
C SER A 54 10.22 6.87 -9.34
N VAL A 55 9.33 7.84 -9.36
CA VAL A 55 8.78 8.41 -10.60
C VAL A 55 9.81 9.32 -11.31
N ASP A 56 9.68 9.46 -12.61
CA ASP A 56 10.39 10.45 -13.44
C ASP A 56 11.94 10.40 -13.30
N GLY A 57 12.52 9.19 -13.23
CA GLY A 57 13.96 9.01 -13.14
C GLY A 57 14.57 9.41 -11.79
N THR A 58 13.75 9.52 -10.76
CA THR A 58 14.19 9.75 -9.38
C THR A 58 14.33 8.43 -8.62
N LEU A 59 15.03 8.48 -7.49
CA LEU A 59 15.07 7.39 -6.53
C LEU A 59 14.41 7.85 -5.23
N ARG A 60 14.01 6.89 -4.39
CA ARG A 60 13.54 7.16 -3.03
C ARG A 60 14.37 6.38 -2.03
N TRP A 61 14.85 7.08 -1.02
CA TRP A 61 15.50 6.45 0.11
C TRP A 61 14.56 6.30 1.31
N ARG A 62 14.76 5.25 2.10
CA ARG A 62 14.03 4.99 3.34
C ARG A 62 14.97 4.45 4.39
N LYS A 63 14.84 4.95 5.63
CA LYS A 63 15.47 4.36 6.82
C LYS A 63 14.43 3.65 7.67
N PHE A 64 14.91 2.74 8.49
CA PHE A 64 14.04 1.91 9.35
C PHE A 64 13.36 2.72 10.48
N ASP A 65 13.86 3.91 10.79
CA ASP A 65 13.23 4.86 11.74
C ASP A 65 12.05 5.64 11.14
N GLY A 66 11.72 5.39 9.87
CA GLY A 66 10.62 6.04 9.14
C GLY A 66 11.03 7.29 8.36
N THR A 67 12.27 7.76 8.47
CA THR A 67 12.74 8.88 7.63
C THR A 67 12.85 8.46 6.17
N THR A 68 12.51 9.36 5.25
CA THR A 68 12.50 9.10 3.80
C THR A 68 12.63 10.40 3.01
N GLY A 69 13.06 10.29 1.78
CA GLY A 69 13.10 11.40 0.83
C GLY A 69 13.25 10.94 -0.61
N ALA A 70 13.07 11.86 -1.55
CA ALA A 70 13.33 11.63 -2.96
C ALA A 70 14.75 12.08 -3.32
N LEU A 71 15.43 11.31 -4.17
CA LEU A 71 16.74 11.65 -4.70
C LEU A 71 16.62 12.11 -6.15
N HIS A 72 17.16 13.27 -6.44
CA HIS A 72 17.15 13.90 -7.74
C HIS A 72 18.56 13.93 -8.33
N PRO A 73 18.81 13.36 -9.53
CA PRO A 73 20.12 13.30 -10.12
C PRO A 73 20.64 14.70 -10.48
N GLN A 74 21.94 14.91 -10.30
CA GLN A 74 22.65 16.15 -10.61
C GLN A 74 23.66 15.93 -11.74
N ALA A 75 23.96 16.98 -12.50
CA ALA A 75 24.89 16.92 -13.64
C ALA A 75 26.32 16.46 -13.27
N ASN A 76 26.71 16.63 -12.00
CA ASN A 76 28.01 16.18 -11.47
C ASN A 76 28.04 14.72 -10.99
N GLY A 77 26.98 13.95 -11.23
CA GLY A 77 26.87 12.54 -10.81
C GLY A 77 26.46 12.33 -9.35
N THR A 78 26.22 13.39 -8.59
CA THR A 78 25.61 13.28 -7.25
C THR A 78 24.10 13.31 -7.31
N TRP A 79 23.45 13.05 -6.17
CA TRP A 79 22.01 13.12 -5.99
C TRP A 79 21.68 14.04 -4.81
N THR A 80 20.75 14.97 -5.01
CA THR A 80 20.25 15.82 -3.93
C THR A 80 18.94 15.30 -3.41
N SER A 81 18.71 15.42 -2.11
CA SER A 81 17.52 14.90 -1.45
C SER A 81 16.48 15.98 -1.18
N THR A 82 15.22 15.56 -1.21
CA THR A 82 14.09 16.32 -0.65
C THR A 82 13.44 15.54 0.47
N ARG A 83 12.85 16.26 1.45
CA ARG A 83 12.21 15.67 2.62
C ARG A 83 10.90 14.97 2.24
N GLY A 84 10.80 13.68 2.54
CA GLY A 84 9.57 12.90 2.31
C GLY A 84 9.12 12.97 0.87
N TRP A 85 7.86 13.33 0.66
CA TRP A 85 7.25 13.56 -0.66
C TRP A 85 7.12 15.05 -0.98
N THR A 86 7.67 15.92 -0.13
CA THR A 86 7.69 17.36 -0.35
C THR A 86 8.71 17.74 -1.44
N LYS A 87 8.66 18.99 -1.89
CA LYS A 87 9.68 19.58 -2.76
C LYS A 87 10.78 20.30 -1.96
N ALA A 88 10.71 20.29 -0.63
CA ALA A 88 11.66 20.98 0.23
C ALA A 88 12.98 20.22 0.28
N ALA A 89 14.07 20.89 -0.12
CA ALA A 89 15.41 20.34 0.03
C ALA A 89 15.72 20.10 1.53
N ASP A 90 16.30 18.95 1.86
CA ASP A 90 16.73 18.61 3.22
C ASP A 90 18.24 18.80 3.44
N GLY A 91 18.95 19.26 2.41
CA GLY A 91 20.40 19.51 2.44
C GLY A 91 21.26 18.26 2.30
N MET A 92 20.65 17.09 2.16
CA MET A 92 21.41 15.85 2.03
C MET A 92 21.85 15.62 0.59
N VAL A 93 23.11 15.16 0.45
CA VAL A 93 23.69 14.75 -0.82
C VAL A 93 24.07 13.28 -0.74
N VAL A 94 23.77 12.55 -1.81
CA VAL A 94 24.08 11.13 -1.95
C VAL A 94 24.95 10.92 -3.20
N SER A 95 25.92 10.02 -3.11
CA SER A 95 26.71 9.58 -4.27
C SER A 95 26.89 8.07 -4.24
N PHE A 96 26.93 7.46 -5.41
CA PHE A 96 27.15 6.03 -5.62
C PHE A 96 28.47 5.81 -6.33
N ALA A 97 29.13 4.69 -6.07
CA ALA A 97 30.43 4.33 -6.68
C ALA A 97 30.30 3.84 -8.15
N GLY A 98 29.19 4.15 -8.82
CA GLY A 98 28.85 3.64 -10.15
C GLY A 98 28.06 2.34 -10.09
N CYS A 99 27.59 1.87 -11.26
CA CYS A 99 26.72 0.68 -11.34
C CYS A 99 27.41 -0.63 -10.93
N ASP A 100 28.71 -0.73 -11.19
CA ASP A 100 29.51 -1.92 -10.83
C ASP A 100 30.02 -1.87 -9.38
N GLY A 101 29.79 -0.76 -8.68
CA GLY A 101 30.22 -0.53 -7.30
C GLY A 101 29.14 -0.81 -6.28
N ASN A 102 29.54 -1.31 -5.11
CA ASN A 102 28.65 -1.58 -3.99
C ASN A 102 28.65 -0.46 -2.94
N ALA A 103 29.35 0.64 -3.16
CA ALA A 103 29.51 1.70 -2.19
C ALA A 103 28.57 2.87 -2.42
N ILE A 104 28.10 3.43 -1.31
CA ILE A 104 27.31 4.65 -1.23
C ILE A 104 27.99 5.64 -0.28
N ARG A 105 27.82 6.94 -0.51
CA ARG A 105 28.02 7.98 0.50
C ARG A 105 26.69 8.69 0.69
N PHE A 106 26.09 8.48 1.84
CA PHE A 106 24.74 8.95 2.18
C PHE A 106 24.84 10.04 3.25
N GLY A 107 24.58 11.29 2.89
CA GLY A 107 24.72 12.42 3.82
C GLY A 107 26.12 12.54 4.43
N GLY A 108 27.18 12.20 3.66
CA GLY A 108 28.55 12.19 4.14
C GLY A 108 29.01 10.88 4.80
N ILE A 109 28.10 9.99 5.20
CA ILE A 109 28.42 8.68 5.82
C ILE A 109 28.67 7.66 4.72
N ALA A 110 29.77 6.92 4.79
CA ALA A 110 30.05 5.84 3.85
C ALA A 110 29.21 4.60 4.19
N GLY A 111 28.93 3.80 3.16
CA GLY A 111 28.20 2.56 3.34
C GLY A 111 28.43 1.59 2.18
N THR A 112 28.02 0.36 2.39
CA THR A 112 28.17 -0.73 1.42
C THR A 112 26.82 -1.40 1.20
N ARG A 113 26.51 -1.77 -0.05
CA ARG A 113 25.30 -2.49 -0.41
C ARG A 113 25.28 -3.83 0.33
N THR A 114 24.17 -4.08 1.01
CA THR A 114 23.92 -5.35 1.70
C THR A 114 23.69 -6.45 0.67
N ASP A 115 24.37 -7.56 0.81
CA ASP A 115 24.20 -8.73 -0.04
C ASP A 115 23.19 -9.69 0.60
N PHE A 116 22.22 -10.14 -0.21
CA PHE A 116 21.15 -11.06 0.19
C PHE A 116 21.17 -12.32 -0.68
N ASP A 117 20.60 -13.42 -0.17
CA ASP A 117 20.25 -14.57 -0.99
C ASP A 117 18.93 -14.27 -1.71
N VAL A 118 18.99 -14.12 -3.04
CA VAL A 118 17.85 -13.72 -3.86
C VAL A 118 17.50 -14.80 -4.87
N HIS A 119 16.24 -15.24 -4.86
CA HIS A 119 15.71 -16.24 -5.78
C HIS A 119 14.47 -15.70 -6.49
N GLU A 120 14.51 -15.54 -7.80
CA GLU A 120 13.31 -15.27 -8.60
C GLU A 120 12.57 -16.60 -8.86
N ILE A 121 11.28 -16.62 -8.59
CA ILE A 121 10.46 -17.83 -8.55
C ILE A 121 9.19 -17.60 -9.36
N THR A 122 8.87 -18.57 -10.20
CA THR A 122 7.57 -18.64 -10.86
C THR A 122 6.72 -19.71 -10.19
N PHE A 123 5.45 -19.41 -9.95
CA PHE A 123 4.50 -20.34 -9.34
C PHE A 123 3.11 -20.18 -9.96
N GLU A 124 2.26 -21.14 -9.71
CA GLU A 124 0.91 -21.18 -10.28
C GLU A 124 -0.15 -20.93 -9.20
N SER A 125 -1.19 -20.16 -9.55
CA SER A 125 -2.39 -20.01 -8.75
C SER A 125 -3.62 -19.91 -9.64
N HIS A 126 -4.55 -20.84 -9.47
CA HIS A 126 -5.80 -20.89 -10.22
C HIS A 126 -5.61 -20.71 -11.75
N GLY A 127 -4.67 -21.46 -12.32
CA GLY A 127 -4.37 -21.44 -13.76
C GLY A 127 -3.64 -20.17 -14.23
N THR A 128 -3.16 -19.35 -13.30
CA THR A 128 -2.39 -18.14 -13.63
C THR A 128 -0.95 -18.32 -13.15
N ARG A 129 0.01 -18.07 -14.05
CA ARG A 129 1.43 -18.01 -13.75
C ARG A 129 1.73 -16.70 -13.04
N LEU A 130 2.26 -16.77 -11.82
CA LEU A 130 2.70 -15.64 -11.01
C LEU A 130 4.22 -15.64 -10.88
N VAL A 131 4.81 -14.47 -10.74
CA VAL A 131 6.25 -14.27 -10.54
C VAL A 131 6.49 -13.59 -9.22
N GLY A 132 7.40 -14.18 -8.43
CA GLY A 132 7.80 -13.66 -7.13
C GLY A 132 9.30 -13.72 -6.94
N ARG A 133 9.73 -13.20 -5.81
CA ARG A 133 11.13 -13.15 -5.39
C ARG A 133 11.20 -13.45 -3.89
N LEU A 134 11.99 -14.47 -3.54
CA LEU A 134 12.38 -14.74 -2.16
C LEU A 134 13.73 -14.03 -1.90
N VAL A 135 13.77 -13.21 -0.87
CA VAL A 135 14.96 -12.50 -0.42
C VAL A 135 15.25 -12.91 1.03
N LEU A 136 16.38 -13.53 1.27
CA LEU A 136 16.80 -13.98 2.59
C LEU A 136 18.09 -13.26 3.02
N PRO A 137 18.27 -13.00 4.31
CA PRO A 137 19.59 -12.64 4.85
C PRO A 137 20.61 -13.71 4.50
N ARG A 138 21.88 -13.36 4.30
CA ARG A 138 22.96 -14.31 4.08
C ARG A 138 23.11 -15.26 5.27
N GLY A 139 23.51 -16.51 5.03
CA GLY A 139 23.80 -17.53 6.05
C GLY A 139 22.79 -18.67 6.03
N GLU A 140 22.96 -19.60 6.99
CA GLU A 140 22.19 -20.85 7.06
C GLU A 140 21.13 -20.87 8.18
N ALA A 141 21.07 -19.82 9.00
CA ALA A 141 20.13 -19.75 10.11
C ALA A 141 18.67 -19.72 9.65
N LYS A 142 17.78 -20.33 10.41
CA LYS A 142 16.34 -20.18 10.23
C LYS A 142 15.93 -18.75 10.51
N VAL A 143 15.09 -18.20 9.63
CA VAL A 143 14.55 -16.84 9.77
C VAL A 143 13.04 -16.86 9.62
N PRO A 144 12.31 -15.97 10.28
CA PRO A 144 10.90 -15.74 9.93
C PRO A 144 10.84 -15.18 8.51
N ILE A 145 9.80 -15.54 7.76
CA ILE A 145 9.60 -15.06 6.39
C ILE A 145 8.23 -14.40 6.29
N VAL A 146 8.22 -13.19 5.71
CA VAL A 146 7.02 -12.41 5.46
C VAL A 146 6.66 -12.49 3.98
N VAL A 147 5.46 -12.98 3.67
CA VAL A 147 4.87 -12.90 2.33
C VAL A 147 4.19 -11.55 2.20
N LEU A 148 4.69 -10.71 1.28
CA LEU A 148 4.21 -9.36 1.04
C LEU A 148 3.04 -9.41 0.04
N VAL A 149 1.86 -8.99 0.49
CA VAL A 149 0.61 -9.03 -0.26
C VAL A 149 0.28 -7.65 -0.79
N HIS A 150 -0.03 -7.54 -2.07
CA HIS A 150 -0.42 -6.30 -2.73
C HIS A 150 -1.64 -5.61 -2.12
N GLY A 151 -1.65 -4.28 -2.17
CA GLY A 151 -2.84 -3.45 -2.10
C GLY A 151 -3.61 -3.37 -3.43
N SER A 152 -4.27 -2.23 -3.69
CA SER A 152 -5.01 -2.01 -4.95
C SER A 152 -4.16 -1.48 -6.09
N GLU A 153 -2.89 -1.21 -5.89
CA GLU A 153 -1.98 -0.69 -6.91
C GLU A 153 -1.82 -1.64 -8.10
N HIS A 154 -1.55 -1.06 -9.28
CA HIS A 154 -1.30 -1.76 -10.53
C HIS A 154 0.19 -1.97 -10.83
N ASP A 155 1.06 -1.38 -10.01
CA ASP A 155 2.51 -1.45 -10.19
C ASP A 155 3.08 -2.82 -9.80
N SER A 156 4.26 -3.12 -10.32
CA SER A 156 5.02 -4.31 -9.94
C SER A 156 5.54 -4.19 -8.50
N ALA A 157 5.13 -5.11 -7.62
CA ALA A 157 5.69 -5.19 -6.27
C ALA A 157 7.16 -5.60 -6.27
N LEU A 158 7.59 -6.40 -7.24
CA LEU A 158 9.00 -6.76 -7.43
C LEU A 158 9.87 -5.51 -7.63
N THR A 159 9.32 -4.43 -8.18
CA THR A 159 10.00 -3.16 -8.38
C THR A 159 9.80 -2.19 -7.21
N SER A 160 8.56 -2.01 -6.76
CA SER A 160 8.17 -0.90 -5.87
C SER A 160 8.29 -1.20 -4.38
N TYR A 161 8.10 -2.47 -3.94
CA TYR A 161 8.04 -2.80 -2.51
C TYR A 161 9.42 -2.79 -1.84
N SER A 162 9.68 -1.76 -1.05
CA SER A 162 10.96 -1.60 -0.31
C SER A 162 11.14 -2.65 0.80
N LEU A 163 10.05 -3.13 1.41
CA LEU A 163 10.10 -4.13 2.49
C LEU A 163 10.79 -5.43 2.06
N GLN A 164 10.82 -5.77 0.77
CA GLN A 164 11.58 -6.91 0.25
C GLN A 164 13.10 -6.81 0.48
N ARG A 165 13.63 -5.62 0.79
CA ARG A 165 15.04 -5.38 1.11
C ARG A 165 15.21 -4.90 2.55
N MET A 166 14.26 -4.10 3.05
CA MET A 166 14.33 -3.57 4.42
C MET A 166 14.21 -4.68 5.47
N LEU A 167 13.32 -5.67 5.26
CA LEU A 167 13.15 -6.79 6.21
C LEU A 167 14.36 -7.73 6.23
N PRO A 168 14.96 -8.15 5.10
CA PRO A 168 16.17 -8.95 5.12
C PRO A 168 17.37 -8.27 5.77
N ALA A 169 17.49 -6.95 5.69
CA ALA A 169 18.49 -6.20 6.44
C ALA A 169 18.27 -6.27 7.98
N GLN A 170 17.08 -6.63 8.43
CA GLN A 170 16.72 -6.83 9.84
C GLN A 170 16.64 -8.31 10.25
N GLY A 171 17.18 -9.22 9.44
CA GLY A 171 17.21 -10.66 9.74
C GLY A 171 15.90 -11.41 9.45
N ILE A 172 14.99 -10.84 8.70
CA ILE A 172 13.67 -11.41 8.34
C ILE A 172 13.63 -11.65 6.84
N GLY A 173 13.35 -12.87 6.38
CA GLY A 173 13.13 -13.13 4.95
C GLY A 173 11.86 -12.45 4.43
N ALA A 174 11.86 -12.10 3.16
CA ALA A 174 10.71 -11.54 2.47
C ALA A 174 10.43 -12.31 1.19
N PHE A 175 9.17 -12.67 0.96
CA PHE A 175 8.69 -13.13 -0.33
C PHE A 175 7.75 -12.10 -0.90
N VAL A 176 8.14 -11.46 -1.99
CA VAL A 176 7.33 -10.50 -2.72
C VAL A 176 6.92 -11.10 -4.06
N TYR A 177 5.71 -10.80 -4.54
CA TYR A 177 5.27 -11.27 -5.86
C TYR A 177 4.43 -10.19 -6.57
N ASP A 178 4.46 -10.19 -7.87
CA ASP A 178 3.56 -9.35 -8.66
C ASP A 178 2.15 -9.97 -8.63
N LYS A 179 1.17 -9.16 -8.26
CA LYS A 179 -0.25 -9.54 -8.31
C LYS A 179 -0.62 -9.93 -9.75
N ARG A 180 -1.59 -10.83 -9.91
CA ARG A 180 -2.11 -11.19 -11.25
C ARG A 180 -2.45 -9.94 -12.06
N GLY A 181 -2.05 -9.92 -13.34
CA GLY A 181 -2.23 -8.79 -14.24
C GLY A 181 -1.33 -7.58 -13.95
N THR A 182 -0.30 -7.71 -13.11
CA THR A 182 0.70 -6.67 -12.86
C THR A 182 2.12 -7.18 -13.10
N GLY A 183 3.05 -6.29 -13.38
CA GLY A 183 4.48 -6.58 -13.50
C GLY A 183 4.80 -7.76 -14.41
N LYS A 184 5.50 -8.78 -13.87
CA LYS A 184 5.90 -10.00 -14.58
C LYS A 184 4.86 -11.15 -14.48
N SER A 185 3.81 -10.98 -13.68
CA SER A 185 2.75 -11.98 -13.49
C SER A 185 1.76 -11.97 -14.65
N GLY A 186 1.24 -13.15 -15.00
CA GLY A 186 0.18 -13.31 -16.00
C GLY A 186 -1.21 -12.98 -15.45
N GLY A 187 -2.22 -13.29 -16.27
CA GLY A 187 -3.63 -13.06 -15.94
C GLY A 187 -4.09 -11.64 -16.17
N THR A 188 -5.25 -11.31 -15.62
CA THR A 188 -5.85 -9.97 -15.67
C THR A 188 -5.89 -9.39 -14.27
N TYR A 189 -5.66 -8.09 -14.14
CA TYR A 189 -5.82 -7.37 -12.89
C TYR A 189 -7.23 -7.57 -12.33
N THR A 190 -7.31 -7.77 -11.02
CA THR A 190 -8.60 -7.95 -10.35
C THR A 190 -8.53 -7.43 -8.91
N GLN A 191 -9.70 -7.13 -8.36
CA GLN A 191 -9.94 -6.87 -6.95
C GLN A 191 -10.84 -7.95 -6.31
N ASP A 192 -10.96 -9.12 -6.92
CA ASP A 192 -11.59 -10.28 -6.27
C ASP A 192 -10.73 -10.72 -5.08
N TYR A 193 -11.12 -10.32 -3.87
CA TYR A 193 -10.38 -10.62 -2.64
C TYR A 193 -10.21 -12.12 -2.42
N SER A 194 -11.19 -12.93 -2.84
CA SER A 194 -11.11 -14.38 -2.71
C SER A 194 -10.02 -14.97 -3.60
N LEU A 195 -9.96 -14.53 -4.85
CA LEU A 195 -8.95 -14.96 -5.80
C LEU A 195 -7.55 -14.48 -5.39
N LEU A 196 -7.44 -13.22 -4.96
CA LEU A 196 -6.19 -12.66 -4.46
C LEU A 196 -5.70 -13.36 -3.19
N ALA A 197 -6.62 -13.81 -2.32
CA ALA A 197 -6.26 -14.60 -1.14
C ALA A 197 -5.73 -16.00 -1.53
N TYR A 198 -6.24 -16.63 -2.59
CA TYR A 198 -5.66 -17.87 -3.12
C TYR A 198 -4.27 -17.64 -3.70
N ASP A 199 -4.02 -16.50 -4.34
CA ASP A 199 -2.67 -16.14 -4.81
C ASP A 199 -1.69 -16.00 -3.64
N ALA A 200 -2.11 -15.35 -2.56
CA ALA A 200 -1.30 -15.24 -1.35
C ALA A 200 -1.04 -16.61 -0.69
N VAL A 201 -2.03 -17.52 -0.68
CA VAL A 201 -1.85 -18.91 -0.20
C VAL A 201 -0.84 -19.66 -1.06
N ALA A 202 -0.92 -19.55 -2.40
CA ALA A 202 0.03 -20.16 -3.32
C ALA A 202 1.44 -19.59 -3.12
N ALA A 203 1.56 -18.27 -2.90
CA ALA A 203 2.82 -17.60 -2.56
C ALA A 203 3.42 -18.16 -1.26
N ALA A 204 2.62 -18.33 -0.20
CA ALA A 204 3.09 -18.90 1.07
C ALA A 204 3.52 -20.37 0.92
N THR A 205 2.80 -21.16 0.13
CA THR A 205 3.15 -22.56 -0.16
C THR A 205 4.48 -22.65 -0.91
N THR A 206 4.65 -21.81 -1.91
CA THR A 206 5.89 -21.67 -2.69
C THR A 206 7.06 -21.25 -1.79
N THR A 207 6.83 -20.27 -0.94
CA THR A 207 7.84 -19.78 0.03
C THR A 207 8.31 -20.91 0.94
N ARG A 208 7.42 -21.73 1.50
CA ARG A 208 7.79 -22.88 2.34
C ARG A 208 8.67 -23.88 1.60
N SER A 209 8.31 -24.19 0.37
CA SER A 209 9.05 -25.16 -0.46
C SER A 209 10.47 -24.67 -0.76
N PHE A 210 10.62 -23.40 -1.15
CA PHE A 210 11.92 -22.86 -1.52
C PHE A 210 12.82 -22.51 -0.33
N ALA A 211 12.24 -21.99 0.75
CA ALA A 211 13.01 -21.67 1.95
C ALA A 211 13.53 -22.93 2.66
N GLY A 212 12.82 -24.05 2.58
CA GLY A 212 13.26 -25.34 3.08
C GLY A 212 13.74 -25.28 4.53
N ALA A 213 14.98 -25.65 4.78
CA ALA A 213 15.59 -25.65 6.12
C ALA A 213 15.78 -24.24 6.72
N ARG A 214 15.77 -23.20 5.88
CA ARG A 214 15.90 -21.79 6.30
C ARG A 214 14.60 -21.22 6.88
N LEU A 215 13.46 -21.91 6.72
CA LEU A 215 12.17 -21.44 7.25
C LEU A 215 12.13 -21.55 8.79
N GLY A 216 11.95 -20.41 9.46
CA GLY A 216 11.54 -20.31 10.86
C GLY A 216 10.02 -20.30 10.97
N SER A 217 9.44 -19.12 11.10
CA SER A 217 8.00 -18.87 11.00
C SER A 217 7.64 -18.25 9.65
N ILE A 218 6.36 -18.28 9.28
CA ILE A 218 5.86 -17.62 8.05
C ILE A 218 4.58 -16.87 8.35
N GLY A 219 4.47 -15.65 7.80
CA GLY A 219 3.26 -14.85 7.92
C GLY A 219 3.01 -13.99 6.70
N PHE A 220 1.86 -13.34 6.68
CA PHE A 220 1.49 -12.37 5.67
C PHE A 220 1.67 -10.94 6.18
N GLN A 221 2.04 -10.03 5.29
CA GLN A 221 1.96 -8.60 5.52
C GLN A 221 1.38 -7.93 4.27
N GLY A 222 0.47 -6.98 4.46
CA GLY A 222 -0.04 -6.16 3.38
C GLY A 222 -0.75 -4.92 3.91
N GLY A 223 -0.95 -3.94 3.04
CA GLY A 223 -1.61 -2.67 3.35
C GLY A 223 -2.84 -2.40 2.50
N SER A 224 -3.68 -1.45 2.93
CA SER A 224 -4.86 -1.01 2.16
C SER A 224 -5.78 -2.19 1.81
N GLN A 225 -6.08 -2.43 0.53
CA GLN A 225 -6.88 -3.58 0.06
C GLN A 225 -6.42 -4.93 0.66
N ALA A 226 -5.14 -5.09 0.95
CA ALA A 226 -4.64 -6.31 1.59
C ALA A 226 -5.23 -6.53 3.00
N GLY A 227 -5.86 -5.51 3.60
CA GLY A 227 -6.64 -5.65 4.84
C GLY A 227 -7.81 -6.64 4.74
N TRP A 228 -8.37 -6.83 3.54
CA TRP A 228 -9.36 -7.89 3.28
C TRP A 228 -8.68 -9.20 2.84
N VAL A 229 -7.64 -9.11 2.04
CA VAL A 229 -6.97 -10.27 1.43
C VAL A 229 -6.14 -11.07 2.46
N VAL A 230 -5.38 -10.38 3.32
CA VAL A 230 -4.46 -11.03 4.30
C VAL A 230 -5.22 -11.89 5.33
N PRO A 231 -6.26 -11.39 6.03
CA PRO A 231 -7.02 -12.24 6.95
C PRO A 231 -7.69 -13.42 6.23
N LEU A 232 -8.20 -13.19 5.02
CA LEU A 232 -8.84 -14.23 4.21
C LEU A 232 -7.84 -15.31 3.77
N ALA A 233 -6.63 -14.94 3.37
CA ALA A 233 -5.54 -15.87 3.07
C ALA A 233 -5.11 -16.65 4.32
N ALA A 234 -4.95 -15.98 5.46
CA ALA A 234 -4.61 -16.60 6.74
C ALA A 234 -5.69 -17.58 7.25
N SER A 235 -6.95 -17.41 6.85
CA SER A 235 -8.02 -18.36 7.15
C SER A 235 -7.97 -19.64 6.30
N ARG A 236 -7.21 -19.63 5.21
CA ARG A 236 -7.13 -20.73 4.21
C ARG A 236 -5.85 -21.54 4.28
N THR A 237 -4.84 -21.06 4.98
CA THR A 237 -3.57 -21.77 5.17
C THR A 237 -3.02 -21.45 6.55
N ALA A 238 -2.33 -22.42 7.15
CA ALA A 238 -1.67 -22.20 8.43
C ALA A 238 -0.51 -21.22 8.25
N VAL A 239 -0.55 -20.09 8.95
CA VAL A 239 0.54 -19.13 9.08
C VAL A 239 0.68 -18.73 10.55
N ASP A 240 1.87 -18.32 10.92
CA ASP A 240 2.19 -18.03 12.32
C ASP A 240 1.73 -16.64 12.76
N PHE A 241 1.60 -15.72 11.78
CA PHE A 241 1.14 -14.35 12.03
C PHE A 241 0.57 -13.69 10.76
N ALA A 242 -0.19 -12.60 10.96
CA ALA A 242 -0.65 -11.72 9.90
C ALA A 242 -0.50 -10.25 10.32
N ILE A 243 -0.03 -9.40 9.40
CA ILE A 243 0.19 -7.97 9.63
C ILE A 243 -0.59 -7.18 8.60
N VAL A 244 -1.49 -6.32 9.04
CA VAL A 244 -2.30 -5.44 8.20
C VAL A 244 -1.94 -3.98 8.53
N GLY A 245 -1.40 -3.27 7.56
CA GLY A 245 -1.19 -1.82 7.64
C GLY A 245 -2.32 -1.07 6.94
N PHE A 246 -2.81 0.01 7.55
CA PHE A 246 -3.82 0.92 6.95
C PHE A 246 -4.91 0.18 6.14
N GLY A 247 -5.39 -0.93 6.67
CA GLY A 247 -6.46 -1.74 6.09
C GLY A 247 -7.77 -1.61 6.88
N LEU A 248 -8.83 -2.24 6.39
CA LEU A 248 -10.18 -2.05 6.90
C LEU A 248 -10.82 -3.37 7.40
N ALA A 249 -11.58 -3.27 8.49
CA ALA A 249 -12.50 -4.28 8.97
C ALA A 249 -13.97 -3.95 8.62
N VAL A 250 -14.20 -3.15 7.59
CA VAL A 250 -15.48 -2.80 6.99
C VAL A 250 -15.45 -3.14 5.50
N ASN A 251 -16.56 -3.06 4.77
CA ASN A 251 -16.60 -3.23 3.32
C ASN A 251 -16.24 -1.93 2.59
N ALA A 252 -16.01 -1.99 1.28
CA ALA A 252 -15.61 -0.84 0.45
C ALA A 252 -16.70 0.27 0.37
N ILE A 253 -17.97 -0.07 0.52
CA ILE A 253 -19.05 0.93 0.58
C ILE A 253 -18.97 1.72 1.89
N ASP A 254 -18.80 1.02 3.02
CA ASP A 254 -18.64 1.68 4.33
C ASP A 254 -17.35 2.51 4.40
N GLU A 255 -16.29 2.12 3.69
CA GLU A 255 -15.03 2.87 3.50
C GLU A 255 -15.32 4.25 2.90
N ASP A 256 -15.96 4.30 1.72
CA ASP A 256 -16.30 5.56 1.02
C ASP A 256 -17.15 6.49 1.91
N GLN A 257 -18.16 5.95 2.62
CA GLN A 257 -18.99 6.74 3.51
C GLN A 257 -18.21 7.32 4.69
N GLN A 258 -17.30 6.56 5.29
CA GLN A 258 -16.47 7.04 6.37
C GLN A 258 -15.46 8.09 5.89
N SER A 259 -14.92 7.93 4.68
CA SER A 259 -14.08 8.92 4.01
C SER A 259 -14.82 10.23 3.80
N VAL A 260 -16.04 10.21 3.26
CA VAL A 260 -16.91 11.38 3.12
C VAL A 260 -17.18 12.05 4.48
N GLU A 261 -17.53 11.26 5.51
CA GLU A 261 -17.80 11.79 6.85
C GLU A 261 -16.57 12.48 7.46
N LEU A 262 -15.40 11.84 7.36
CA LEU A 262 -14.13 12.37 7.89
C LEU A 262 -13.75 13.68 7.21
N GLN A 263 -13.69 13.70 5.88
CA GLN A 263 -13.29 14.86 5.09
C GLN A 263 -14.22 16.07 5.30
N LEU A 264 -15.53 15.84 5.36
CA LEU A 264 -16.48 16.93 5.59
C LEU A 264 -16.47 17.42 7.05
N SER A 265 -16.23 16.51 8.01
CA SER A 265 -16.10 16.89 9.43
C SER A 265 -14.90 17.82 9.66
N GLU A 266 -13.75 17.52 9.04
CA GLU A 266 -12.56 18.36 9.14
C GLU A 266 -12.75 19.74 8.51
N LYS A 267 -13.55 19.83 7.47
CA LYS A 267 -13.95 21.11 6.85
C LYS A 267 -15.00 21.88 7.65
N GLY A 268 -15.40 21.37 8.82
CA GLY A 268 -16.33 22.05 9.74
C GLY A 268 -17.80 22.05 9.30
N TYR A 269 -18.20 21.08 8.47
CA TYR A 269 -19.60 20.91 8.12
C TYR A 269 -20.40 20.28 9.27
N SER A 270 -21.65 20.74 9.43
CA SER A 270 -22.52 20.24 10.49
C SER A 270 -22.93 18.77 10.26
N ARG A 271 -23.32 18.08 11.34
CA ARG A 271 -23.86 16.71 11.27
C ARG A 271 -25.06 16.59 10.31
N GLY A 272 -25.87 17.69 10.18
CA GLY A 272 -26.99 17.72 9.25
C GLY A 272 -26.52 17.70 7.79
N GLU A 273 -25.55 18.52 7.46
CA GLU A 273 -24.95 18.60 6.13
C GLU A 273 -24.27 17.30 5.74
N ILE A 274 -23.49 16.71 6.66
CA ILE A 274 -22.84 15.42 6.45
C ILE A 274 -23.86 14.31 6.21
N ARG A 275 -24.97 14.25 6.97
CA ARG A 275 -26.05 13.29 6.71
C ARG A 275 -26.66 13.45 5.31
N ASP A 276 -26.81 14.67 4.83
CA ASP A 276 -27.31 14.92 3.48
C ASP A 276 -26.29 14.55 2.41
N ALA A 277 -25.00 14.84 2.62
CA ALA A 277 -23.92 14.41 1.75
C ALA A 277 -23.82 12.88 1.63
N LEU A 278 -23.94 12.17 2.75
CA LEU A 278 -23.97 10.70 2.76
C LEU A 278 -25.16 10.08 1.99
N LYS A 279 -26.28 10.81 1.81
CA LYS A 279 -27.36 10.33 0.90
C LYS A 279 -26.89 10.34 -0.56
N VAL A 280 -26.14 11.37 -0.94
CA VAL A 280 -25.59 11.48 -2.29
C VAL A 280 -24.49 10.43 -2.53
N ALA A 281 -23.59 10.25 -1.56
CA ALA A 281 -22.55 9.21 -1.62
C ALA A 281 -23.17 7.82 -1.80
N ARG A 282 -24.16 7.44 -0.96
CA ARG A 282 -24.88 6.17 -1.08
C ARG A 282 -25.56 5.95 -2.44
N ALA A 283 -26.03 7.01 -3.08
CA ALA A 283 -26.59 6.88 -4.42
C ALA A 283 -25.50 6.67 -5.48
N ALA A 284 -24.33 7.30 -5.33
CA ALA A 284 -23.16 7.05 -6.18
C ALA A 284 -22.61 5.63 -6.01
N GLU A 285 -22.51 5.17 -4.76
CA GLU A 285 -22.10 3.80 -4.40
C GLU A 285 -23.00 2.73 -5.00
N LYS A 286 -24.34 2.94 -5.02
CA LYS A 286 -25.28 2.03 -5.69
C LYS A 286 -25.00 1.92 -7.18
N VAL A 287 -24.63 3.02 -7.82
CA VAL A 287 -24.30 3.01 -9.25
C VAL A 287 -23.04 2.16 -9.51
N ILE A 288 -21.96 2.39 -8.78
CA ILE A 288 -20.72 1.62 -8.97
C ILE A 288 -20.89 0.16 -8.57
N ALA A 289 -21.54 -0.13 -7.45
CA ALA A 289 -21.77 -1.49 -6.97
C ALA A 289 -22.71 -2.31 -7.90
N SER A 290 -23.51 -1.63 -8.74
CA SER A 290 -24.31 -2.26 -9.79
C SER A 290 -23.55 -2.55 -11.08
N GLY A 291 -22.24 -2.26 -11.15
CA GLY A 291 -21.48 -2.26 -12.39
C GLY A 291 -22.01 -1.24 -13.39
N PHE A 292 -22.43 -0.08 -12.93
CA PHE A 292 -23.04 1.00 -13.74
C PHE A 292 -24.28 0.58 -14.53
N SER A 293 -25.02 -0.40 -14.04
CA SER A 293 -26.24 -0.89 -14.71
C SER A 293 -27.50 -0.16 -14.23
N ASN A 294 -27.53 0.33 -12.97
CA ASN A 294 -28.70 0.97 -12.37
C ASN A 294 -28.32 2.00 -11.29
N GLY A 295 -29.35 2.62 -10.65
CA GLY A 295 -29.15 3.60 -9.56
C GLY A 295 -29.09 5.06 -10.02
N PHE A 296 -29.00 5.34 -11.32
CA PHE A 296 -28.81 6.69 -11.88
C PHE A 296 -29.97 7.65 -11.55
N ALA A 297 -31.21 7.21 -11.64
CA ALA A 297 -32.37 8.08 -11.39
C ALA A 297 -32.36 8.64 -9.94
N GLU A 298 -31.97 7.84 -8.95
CA GLU A 298 -31.82 8.30 -7.57
C GLU A 298 -30.66 9.29 -7.45
N LEU A 299 -29.51 8.96 -8.05
CA LEU A 299 -28.32 9.82 -8.04
C LEU A 299 -28.63 11.18 -8.67
N ASP A 300 -29.27 11.23 -9.83
CA ASP A 300 -29.61 12.48 -10.53
C ASP A 300 -30.62 13.33 -9.77
N ARG A 301 -31.59 12.69 -9.12
CA ARG A 301 -32.53 13.39 -8.24
C ARG A 301 -31.81 14.04 -7.04
N LEU A 302 -30.84 13.36 -6.46
CA LEU A 302 -30.07 13.88 -5.31
C LEU A 302 -29.05 14.94 -5.76
N ARG A 303 -28.41 14.77 -6.92
CA ARG A 303 -27.55 15.80 -7.54
C ARG A 303 -28.36 17.09 -7.76
N SER A 304 -29.53 17.02 -8.39
CA SER A 304 -30.39 18.17 -8.64
C SER A 304 -30.81 18.86 -7.35
N ARG A 305 -31.11 18.10 -6.31
CA ARG A 305 -31.53 18.61 -4.99
C ARG A 305 -30.41 19.33 -4.26
N TYR A 306 -29.16 18.81 -4.31
CA TYR A 306 -28.09 19.26 -3.44
C TYR A 306 -26.95 19.99 -4.16
N SER A 307 -26.97 20.13 -5.49
CA SER A 307 -25.90 20.79 -6.26
C SER A 307 -25.59 22.25 -5.81
N GLY A 308 -26.56 22.94 -5.22
CA GLY A 308 -26.38 24.28 -4.64
C GLY A 308 -25.95 24.29 -3.17
N ALA A 309 -25.83 23.14 -2.51
CA ALA A 309 -25.39 23.08 -1.13
C ALA A 309 -23.89 23.40 -1.01
N ARG A 310 -23.51 24.15 0.03
CA ARG A 310 -22.11 24.61 0.21
C ARG A 310 -21.12 23.45 0.31
N TRP A 311 -21.53 22.30 0.86
CA TRP A 311 -20.71 21.10 1.01
C TRP A 311 -20.56 20.29 -0.28
N TYR A 312 -21.47 20.46 -1.26
CA TYR A 312 -21.49 19.60 -2.45
C TYR A 312 -20.20 19.64 -3.27
N LYS A 313 -19.56 20.79 -3.36
CA LYS A 313 -18.27 20.97 -4.04
C LYS A 313 -17.09 20.27 -3.33
N ASP A 314 -17.26 20.00 -2.02
CA ASP A 314 -16.27 19.39 -1.16
C ASP A 314 -16.53 17.89 -0.93
N LEU A 315 -17.64 17.37 -1.47
CA LEU A 315 -17.97 15.95 -1.41
C LEU A 315 -16.97 15.14 -2.25
N ARG A 316 -16.24 14.25 -1.59
CA ARG A 316 -15.19 13.42 -2.18
C ARG A 316 -15.48 11.94 -1.96
N GLY A 317 -14.99 11.31 -0.87
CA GLY A 317 -14.95 9.86 -0.71
C GLY A 317 -13.93 9.22 -1.66
N ASP A 318 -13.80 7.91 -1.64
CA ASP A 318 -12.88 7.15 -2.49
C ASP A 318 -13.46 6.88 -3.87
N TYR A 319 -14.76 6.65 -3.96
CA TYR A 319 -15.48 6.32 -5.21
C TYR A 319 -16.49 7.39 -5.58
N THR A 320 -17.10 8.05 -4.61
CA THR A 320 -18.11 9.08 -4.82
C THR A 320 -17.60 10.20 -5.72
N TYR A 321 -16.35 10.66 -5.56
CA TYR A 321 -15.78 11.74 -6.39
C TYR A 321 -15.61 11.34 -7.87
N LEU A 322 -15.43 10.05 -8.15
CA LEU A 322 -15.34 9.54 -9.53
C LEU A 322 -16.70 9.56 -10.23
N ILE A 323 -17.75 9.25 -9.48
CA ILE A 323 -19.10 9.09 -10.01
C ILE A 323 -19.80 10.44 -10.15
N LEU A 324 -19.65 11.28 -9.13
CA LEU A 324 -20.46 12.48 -8.94
C LEU A 324 -20.40 13.50 -10.10
N PRO A 325 -19.26 13.79 -10.75
CA PRO A 325 -19.18 14.78 -11.83
C PRO A 325 -19.62 14.25 -13.20
N ARG A 326 -19.94 12.95 -13.33
CA ARG A 326 -20.16 12.28 -14.63
C ARG A 326 -21.63 11.98 -14.86
N SER A 327 -22.06 12.10 -16.10
CA SER A 327 -23.39 11.68 -16.56
C SER A 327 -23.50 10.15 -16.61
N GLU A 328 -24.75 9.62 -16.66
CA GLU A 328 -25.00 8.20 -16.87
C GLU A 328 -24.30 7.67 -18.13
N ALA A 329 -24.37 8.43 -19.24
CA ALA A 329 -23.74 8.01 -20.49
C ALA A 329 -22.22 7.86 -20.37
N GLU A 330 -21.54 8.82 -19.74
CA GLU A 330 -20.10 8.75 -19.48
C GLU A 330 -19.73 7.58 -18.57
N LEU A 331 -20.49 7.36 -17.49
CA LEU A 331 -20.24 6.26 -16.55
C LEU A 331 -20.43 4.89 -17.21
N ARG A 332 -21.43 4.73 -18.07
CA ARG A 332 -21.64 3.48 -18.82
C ARG A 332 -20.51 3.20 -19.84
N ILE A 333 -19.95 4.24 -20.44
CA ILE A 333 -18.77 4.11 -21.32
C ILE A 333 -17.54 3.68 -20.53
N MET A 334 -17.37 4.21 -19.32
CA MET A 334 -16.24 3.91 -18.45
C MET A 334 -16.38 2.58 -17.70
N ALA A 335 -17.58 1.99 -17.65
CA ALA A 335 -17.86 0.79 -16.85
C ALA A 335 -16.84 -0.36 -17.05
N PRO A 336 -16.38 -0.69 -18.29
CA PRO A 336 -15.38 -1.73 -18.48
C PRO A 336 -14.03 -1.45 -17.82
N GLU A 337 -13.67 -0.18 -17.62
CA GLU A 337 -12.42 0.22 -16.96
C GLU A 337 -12.47 0.00 -15.44
N PHE A 338 -13.67 -0.16 -14.87
CA PHE A 338 -13.93 -0.39 -13.45
C PHE A 338 -14.41 -1.81 -13.14
N ASP A 339 -14.43 -2.70 -14.14
CA ASP A 339 -14.82 -4.11 -13.93
C ASP A 339 -13.64 -4.92 -13.38
N TRP A 340 -13.24 -4.60 -12.16
CA TRP A 340 -12.16 -5.28 -11.43
C TRP A 340 -12.66 -6.41 -10.54
N HIS A 341 -13.95 -6.78 -10.63
CA HIS A 341 -14.59 -7.79 -9.78
C HIS A 341 -14.52 -7.45 -8.29
N THR A 342 -14.58 -6.17 -7.94
CA THR A 342 -14.54 -5.70 -6.55
C THR A 342 -15.77 -6.20 -5.79
N PRO A 343 -15.62 -6.94 -4.69
CA PRO A 343 -16.76 -7.41 -3.89
C PRO A 343 -17.22 -6.30 -2.93
N TRP A 344 -17.89 -5.29 -3.46
CA TRP A 344 -18.26 -4.03 -2.78
C TRP A 344 -18.87 -4.20 -1.38
N ASN A 345 -19.63 -5.27 -1.15
CA ASN A 345 -20.31 -5.56 0.10
C ASN A 345 -19.64 -6.69 0.90
N TYR A 346 -18.36 -6.97 0.66
CA TYR A 346 -17.64 -8.03 1.40
C TYR A 346 -17.58 -7.70 2.89
N ASP A 347 -18.20 -8.54 3.74
CA ASP A 347 -18.09 -8.44 5.19
C ASP A 347 -16.87 -9.22 5.70
N PRO A 348 -15.80 -8.56 6.21
CA PRO A 348 -14.64 -9.24 6.74
C PRO A 348 -14.86 -9.86 8.13
N MET A 349 -15.93 -9.48 8.84
CA MET A 349 -16.14 -9.84 10.25
C MET A 349 -16.26 -11.36 10.50
N PRO A 350 -16.94 -12.17 9.66
CA PRO A 350 -16.95 -13.62 9.84
C PRO A 350 -15.55 -14.24 9.83
N VAL A 351 -14.68 -13.81 8.91
CA VAL A 351 -13.29 -14.27 8.81
C VAL A 351 -12.50 -13.84 10.04
N LEU A 352 -12.60 -12.58 10.42
CA LEU A 352 -11.89 -12.04 11.59
C LEU A 352 -12.33 -12.72 12.89
N ARG A 353 -13.63 -13.00 13.07
CA ARG A 353 -14.12 -13.73 14.26
C ARG A 353 -13.65 -15.18 14.33
N SER A 354 -13.51 -15.84 13.20
CA SER A 354 -13.09 -17.26 13.16
C SER A 354 -11.59 -17.44 13.18
N SER A 355 -10.80 -16.42 12.87
CA SER A 355 -9.34 -16.52 12.80
C SER A 355 -8.72 -16.82 14.17
N ARG A 356 -7.72 -17.74 14.14
CA ARG A 356 -6.87 -18.07 15.30
C ARG A 356 -5.45 -17.58 15.11
N THR A 357 -5.12 -17.05 13.94
CA THR A 357 -3.81 -16.49 13.63
C THR A 357 -3.63 -15.18 14.40
N PRO A 358 -2.55 -14.99 15.15
CA PRO A 358 -2.19 -13.70 15.75
C PRO A 358 -2.12 -12.62 14.68
N GLN A 359 -2.75 -11.46 14.92
CA GLN A 359 -2.77 -10.37 13.94
C GLN A 359 -2.33 -9.05 14.54
N LEU A 360 -1.51 -8.31 13.78
CA LEU A 360 -1.17 -6.92 14.04
C LEU A 360 -1.90 -6.03 13.02
N TRP A 361 -2.67 -5.07 13.52
CA TRP A 361 -3.32 -4.05 12.71
C TRP A 361 -2.73 -2.69 13.02
N ILE A 362 -2.16 -1.99 12.02
CA ILE A 362 -1.51 -0.69 12.15
C ILE A 362 -2.38 0.33 11.43
N LEU A 363 -2.98 1.27 12.17
CA LEU A 363 -4.03 2.16 11.69
C LEU A 363 -3.61 3.62 11.80
N GLY A 364 -3.93 4.44 10.79
CA GLY A 364 -3.81 5.89 10.79
C GLY A 364 -5.11 6.57 11.26
N GLY A 365 -5.00 7.64 12.04
CA GLY A 365 -6.15 8.39 12.53
C GLY A 365 -6.67 9.44 11.54
N GLU A 366 -5.80 9.91 10.67
CA GLU A 366 -6.06 10.92 9.65
C GLU A 366 -6.15 10.31 8.24
N ASP A 367 -6.38 9.00 8.17
CA ASP A 367 -6.43 8.24 6.92
C ASP A 367 -7.78 8.48 6.22
N TYR A 368 -7.75 9.14 5.06
CA TYR A 368 -8.93 9.38 4.23
C TYR A 368 -9.29 8.17 3.39
N ASP A 369 -8.28 7.42 2.90
CA ASP A 369 -8.48 6.29 1.99
C ASP A 369 -8.95 5.04 2.76
N ALA A 370 -8.46 4.85 4.02
CA ALA A 370 -8.90 3.76 4.90
C ALA A 370 -9.28 4.30 6.29
N PRO A 371 -10.40 4.99 6.45
CA PRO A 371 -10.80 5.61 7.72
C PRO A 371 -10.91 4.59 8.85
N SER A 372 -10.08 4.78 9.87
CA SER A 372 -9.79 3.73 10.86
C SER A 372 -10.79 3.63 12.01
N ARG A 373 -11.69 4.61 12.19
CA ARG A 373 -12.58 4.70 13.37
C ARG A 373 -13.42 3.43 13.61
N GLU A 374 -14.17 2.99 12.61
CA GLU A 374 -15.02 1.81 12.76
C GLU A 374 -14.21 0.52 12.75
N THR A 375 -13.16 0.46 11.93
CA THR A 375 -12.19 -0.65 11.94
C THR A 375 -11.58 -0.84 13.33
N ARG A 376 -11.06 0.24 13.94
CA ARG A 376 -10.50 0.21 15.31
C ARG A 376 -11.51 -0.33 16.32
N LYS A 377 -12.75 0.16 16.29
CA LYS A 377 -13.82 -0.28 17.18
C LYS A 377 -14.13 -1.76 17.02
N ARG A 378 -14.26 -2.26 15.79
CA ARG A 378 -14.52 -3.68 15.50
C ARG A 378 -13.40 -4.58 15.99
N LEU A 379 -12.14 -4.19 15.75
CA LEU A 379 -10.97 -4.94 16.22
C LEU A 379 -10.86 -4.93 17.74
N GLN A 380 -11.15 -3.82 18.42
CA GLN A 380 -11.20 -3.76 19.89
C GLN A 380 -12.27 -4.69 20.46
N SER A 381 -13.44 -4.80 19.80
CA SER A 381 -14.48 -5.79 20.19
C SER A 381 -13.96 -7.23 20.05
N LEU A 382 -13.28 -7.55 18.95
CA LEU A 382 -12.69 -8.88 18.74
C LEU A 382 -11.60 -9.22 19.77
N ILE A 383 -10.79 -8.25 20.18
CA ILE A 383 -9.82 -8.39 21.25
C ILE A 383 -10.54 -8.71 22.57
N ALA A 384 -11.61 -7.98 22.89
CA ALA A 384 -12.43 -8.23 24.07
C ALA A 384 -13.15 -9.61 24.02
N GLU A 385 -13.46 -10.12 22.82
CA GLU A 385 -13.99 -11.46 22.58
C GLU A 385 -12.90 -12.56 22.63
N GLY A 386 -11.65 -12.21 22.95
CA GLY A 386 -10.53 -13.15 23.12
C GLY A 386 -9.78 -13.48 21.83
N ARG A 387 -9.89 -12.67 20.78
CA ARG A 387 -9.03 -12.82 19.58
C ARG A 387 -7.62 -12.30 19.87
N ASP A 388 -6.61 -13.01 19.37
CA ASP A 388 -5.20 -12.62 19.51
C ASP A 388 -4.83 -11.55 18.48
N TYR A 389 -5.42 -10.36 18.66
CA TYR A 389 -5.18 -9.21 17.81
C TYR A 389 -4.51 -8.10 18.60
N THR A 390 -3.57 -7.44 17.94
CA THR A 390 -2.94 -6.20 18.43
C THR A 390 -3.30 -5.07 17.46
N VAL A 391 -3.78 -3.95 18.00
CA VAL A 391 -4.01 -2.72 17.24
C VAL A 391 -2.99 -1.69 17.65
N ALA A 392 -2.23 -1.16 16.68
CA ALA A 392 -1.35 -0.02 16.83
C ALA A 392 -1.99 1.17 16.09
N TYR A 393 -2.37 2.22 16.81
CA TYR A 393 -3.07 3.37 16.25
C TYR A 393 -2.19 4.61 16.33
N TYR A 394 -1.88 5.18 15.18
CA TYR A 394 -1.16 6.44 15.01
C TYR A 394 -2.15 7.57 14.75
N LYS A 395 -2.44 8.37 15.77
CA LYS A 395 -3.48 9.39 15.70
C LYS A 395 -3.29 10.39 14.53
N ASN A 396 -2.05 10.79 14.26
CA ASN A 396 -1.70 11.84 13.30
C ASN A 396 -1.18 11.28 11.96
N ALA A 397 -1.32 9.99 11.70
CA ALA A 397 -0.89 9.39 10.44
C ALA A 397 -2.04 9.28 9.44
N GLU A 398 -1.72 9.51 8.18
CA GLU A 398 -2.59 9.28 7.02
C GLU A 398 -2.32 7.91 6.38
N HIS A 399 -2.86 7.68 5.17
CA HIS A 399 -2.68 6.42 4.43
C HIS A 399 -1.21 6.07 4.24
N GLY A 400 -0.86 4.77 4.36
CA GLY A 400 0.53 4.32 4.38
C GLY A 400 1.26 4.53 5.71
N ILE A 401 0.55 4.97 6.77
CA ILE A 401 1.11 5.33 8.09
C ILE A 401 2.17 6.41 7.95
N THR A 402 1.90 7.41 7.12
CA THR A 402 2.77 8.56 6.93
C THR A 402 2.28 9.79 7.70
N LEU A 403 3.22 10.59 8.18
CA LEU A 403 2.96 11.92 8.72
C LEU A 403 3.02 12.93 7.58
N PHE A 404 2.21 13.98 7.66
CA PHE A 404 2.09 14.97 6.60
C PHE A 404 2.20 16.40 7.11
N GLU A 405 2.39 17.30 6.19
CA GLU A 405 2.16 18.74 6.34
C GLU A 405 1.11 19.18 5.32
N VAL A 406 0.45 20.30 5.61
CA VAL A 406 -0.53 20.90 4.69
C VAL A 406 0.16 22.02 3.94
N ASP A 407 0.13 21.99 2.62
CA ASP A 407 0.73 23.03 1.78
C ASP A 407 -0.15 24.29 1.67
N ALA A 408 0.34 25.29 0.94
CA ALA A 408 -0.38 26.56 0.74
C ALA A 408 -1.71 26.41 -0.02
N THR A 409 -1.94 25.27 -0.70
CA THR A 409 -3.18 24.96 -1.41
C THR A 409 -4.19 24.20 -0.53
N GLY A 410 -3.77 23.77 0.65
CA GLY A 410 -4.55 22.93 1.55
C GLY A 410 -4.42 21.43 1.28
N GLU A 411 -3.47 21.02 0.43
CA GLU A 411 -3.18 19.63 0.16
C GLU A 411 -2.24 19.03 1.20
N ARG A 412 -2.51 17.78 1.61
CA ARG A 412 -1.62 17.01 2.50
C ARG A 412 -0.45 16.45 1.69
N ILE A 413 0.76 16.62 2.19
CA ILE A 413 1.98 16.11 1.58
C ILE A 413 2.74 15.31 2.63
N SER A 414 2.90 14.03 2.43
CA SER A 414 3.61 13.12 3.34
C SER A 414 5.06 13.56 3.55
N THR A 415 5.52 13.53 4.79
CA THR A 415 6.87 13.97 5.17
C THR A 415 7.77 12.82 5.61
N ARG A 416 7.22 11.79 6.22
CA ARG A 416 7.90 10.58 6.67
C ARG A 416 6.90 9.51 7.09
N TYR A 417 7.34 8.28 7.25
CA TYR A 417 6.55 7.28 7.98
C TYR A 417 6.52 7.61 9.48
N ALA A 418 5.45 7.24 10.17
CA ALA A 418 5.36 7.40 11.61
C ALA A 418 6.49 6.64 12.31
N PRO A 419 7.16 7.23 13.31
CA PRO A 419 8.21 6.54 14.07
C PRO A 419 7.68 5.25 14.68
N GLY A 420 8.44 4.17 14.57
CA GLY A 420 8.04 2.86 15.08
C GLY A 420 7.24 1.99 14.12
N TYR A 421 6.78 2.52 12.98
CA TYR A 421 5.98 1.74 12.02
C TYR A 421 6.70 0.48 11.51
N PHE A 422 7.93 0.63 11.01
CA PHE A 422 8.70 -0.52 10.52
C PHE A 422 9.16 -1.44 11.65
N GLN A 423 9.44 -0.89 12.84
CA GLN A 423 9.77 -1.66 14.02
C GLN A 423 8.60 -2.55 14.48
N LEU A 424 7.36 -2.06 14.41
CA LEU A 424 6.15 -2.87 14.68
C LEU A 424 6.08 -4.09 13.76
N ILE A 425 6.29 -3.90 12.45
CA ILE A 425 6.27 -4.98 11.46
C ILE A 425 7.38 -6.00 11.78
N ARG A 426 8.61 -5.53 12.04
CA ARG A 426 9.75 -6.38 12.39
C ARG A 426 9.48 -7.20 13.66
N ASP A 427 9.12 -6.53 14.73
CA ASP A 427 9.00 -7.17 16.05
C ASP A 427 7.85 -8.17 16.06
N PHE A 428 6.75 -7.87 15.39
CA PHE A 428 5.64 -8.81 15.27
C PHE A 428 6.00 -10.01 14.39
N ALA A 429 6.73 -9.82 13.31
CA ALA A 429 7.21 -10.93 12.47
C ALA A 429 8.21 -11.83 13.21
N LEU A 430 9.05 -11.26 14.10
CA LEU A 430 10.02 -12.00 14.91
C LEU A 430 9.35 -12.77 16.06
N HIS A 431 8.34 -12.20 16.70
CA HIS A 431 7.87 -12.68 18.03
C HIS A 431 6.37 -13.03 18.05
N GLY A 432 5.60 -12.74 17.01
CA GLY A 432 4.13 -12.88 17.00
C GLY A 432 3.41 -11.93 17.99
N THR A 433 4.13 -11.01 18.59
CA THR A 433 3.64 -10.04 19.57
C THR A 433 4.54 -8.81 19.59
N VAL A 434 4.04 -7.69 20.10
CA VAL A 434 4.81 -6.47 20.32
C VAL A 434 4.73 -6.04 21.79
N SER A 435 5.81 -5.56 22.37
CA SER A 435 5.89 -5.21 23.79
C SER A 435 6.53 -3.84 24.07
N GLY A 436 7.10 -3.21 23.05
CA GLY A 436 7.79 -1.92 23.16
C GLY A 436 6.88 -0.70 23.04
N GLN A 437 7.53 0.47 23.04
CA GLN A 437 6.97 1.75 22.58
C GLN A 437 7.38 1.95 21.12
N TYR A 438 6.43 2.33 20.28
CA TYR A 438 6.62 2.49 18.84
C TYR A 438 6.19 3.90 18.43
N GLY A 439 7.10 4.86 18.63
CA GLY A 439 6.79 6.28 18.45
C GLY A 439 5.63 6.71 19.34
N ASP A 440 4.60 7.28 18.73
CA ASP A 440 3.36 7.74 19.38
C ASP A 440 2.18 6.76 19.18
N ALA A 441 2.44 5.52 18.76
CA ALA A 441 1.41 4.51 18.58
C ALA A 441 0.70 4.16 19.89
N GLU A 442 -0.63 4.27 19.90
CA GLU A 442 -1.49 3.72 20.95
C GLU A 442 -1.71 2.24 20.71
N LEU A 443 -1.27 1.38 21.63
CA LEU A 443 -1.40 -0.08 21.50
C LEU A 443 -2.61 -0.61 22.29
N THR A 444 -3.50 -1.35 21.60
CA THR A 444 -4.54 -2.18 22.22
C THR A 444 -4.17 -3.65 21.99
N ARG A 445 -4.09 -4.44 23.07
CA ARG A 445 -3.64 -5.85 23.07
C ARG A 445 -4.61 -6.73 23.87
N PRO A 446 -4.64 -8.05 23.60
CA PRO A 446 -5.32 -8.98 24.49
C PRO A 446 -4.76 -8.89 25.92
N LEU A 447 -5.64 -8.98 26.89
CA LEU A 447 -5.21 -9.18 28.28
C LEU A 447 -4.62 -10.60 28.36
N ARG A 448 -3.31 -10.71 28.55
CA ARG A 448 -2.70 -11.99 28.92
C ARG A 448 -3.00 -12.20 30.40
N HIS A 449 -3.78 -13.21 30.72
CA HIS A 449 -3.85 -13.73 32.06
C HIS A 449 -2.57 -14.54 32.24
N ASP A 450 -1.66 -14.03 33.10
CA ASP A 450 -0.48 -14.73 33.56
C ASP A 450 -0.86 -16.00 34.35
#